data_97ed7cfd1c28b9ace0cf8eb4eb084ec4
#
_entry.id   97ed7cfd1c28b9ace0cf8eb4eb084ec4
#
_cell.length_a   1.000
_cell.length_b   1.000
_cell.length_c   1.000
_cell.angle_alpha   90.00
_cell.angle_beta   90.00
_cell.angle_gamma   90.00
#
_symmetry.space_group_name_H-M   'P 1'
#
loop_
_entity.id
_entity.type
_entity.pdbx_description
1 polymer ?
#
loop_
_entity_poly.entity_id
_entity_poly.type
_entity_poly.pdbx_seq_one_letter_code
_entity_poly.pdbx_strand_id
1 'polypeptide(L)'
;MLKDITLGQYFPGDTLIHRLDPRTKLIWLVGYITALFLAHNVWGYALMLGVLVLEAALGRIRPKTLLSGLKPLIFIVIFTAIINLFYGSGEALWEWWIFRITADGIRRAVFMALRIMLLVCGAFLLTYTTSPLQLTDGLEMLLSPLKKLRVPVHELAMMMSIALRFIPTLIEETDKIMSAQKARGASFDTGKLTERARALVPLLIPLFVSAFRRADELATAMECRCYHTGGQRTRMKQLVFARRDILTLLVLAGLLAAAIVLRGLGT
;
A
#
# COMPACT_ATOMS: atom_id res chain seq x y z
N MET A 1 -7.50 -17.55 -13.30
CA MET A 1 -6.27 -16.91 -12.78
C MET A 1 -6.34 -15.38 -12.68
N LEU A 2 -6.99 -14.65 -13.58
CA LEU A 2 -7.10 -13.17 -13.50
C LEU A 2 -8.26 -12.69 -12.61
N LYS A 3 -9.23 -13.55 -12.28
CA LYS A 3 -10.39 -13.20 -11.44
C LYS A 3 -10.05 -12.91 -9.96
N ASP A 4 -8.86 -13.29 -9.51
CA ASP A 4 -8.41 -13.09 -8.13
C ASP A 4 -7.59 -11.79 -7.96
N ILE A 5 -7.41 -11.01 -9.03
CA ILE A 5 -6.81 -9.68 -8.95
C ILE A 5 -7.87 -8.72 -8.44
N THR A 6 -8.08 -8.71 -7.14
CA THR A 6 -8.86 -7.66 -6.48
C THR A 6 -8.06 -6.36 -6.53
N LEU A 7 -8.39 -5.51 -7.50
CA LEU A 7 -7.85 -4.15 -7.60
C LEU A 7 -8.27 -3.35 -6.37
N GLY A 8 -7.32 -3.24 -5.42
CA GLY A 8 -7.50 -2.55 -4.16
C GLY A 8 -8.41 -3.33 -3.21
N GLN A 9 -7.86 -3.84 -2.13
CA GLN A 9 -8.62 -4.50 -1.06
C GLN A 9 -9.41 -3.46 -0.24
N TYR A 10 -10.01 -2.46 -0.92
CA TYR A 10 -10.82 -1.44 -0.28
C TYR A 10 -12.16 -2.03 0.14
N PHE A 11 -12.46 -1.92 1.43
CA PHE A 11 -13.78 -2.27 1.98
C PHE A 11 -14.61 -1.00 2.11
N PRO A 12 -15.68 -0.83 1.31
CA PRO A 12 -16.55 0.31 1.45
C PRO A 12 -17.22 0.31 2.83
N GLY A 13 -17.10 1.41 3.55
CA GLY A 13 -17.65 1.56 4.90
C GLY A 13 -17.82 3.03 5.26
N ASP A 14 -18.72 3.30 6.22
CA ASP A 14 -19.06 4.65 6.70
C ASP A 14 -18.56 4.88 8.14
N THR A 15 -17.33 4.46 8.45
CA THR A 15 -16.73 4.67 9.76
C THR A 15 -16.00 6.02 9.85
N LEU A 16 -15.63 6.42 11.07
CA LEU A 16 -14.88 7.65 11.29
C LEU A 16 -13.60 7.69 10.44
N ILE A 17 -12.89 6.56 10.33
CA ILE A 17 -11.66 6.46 9.54
C ILE A 17 -11.95 6.59 8.04
N HIS A 18 -13.02 5.97 7.53
CA HIS A 18 -13.37 6.08 6.09
C HIS A 18 -13.67 7.52 5.69
N ARG A 19 -14.21 8.34 6.59
CA ARG A 19 -14.60 9.73 6.36
C ARG A 19 -13.45 10.74 6.53
N LEU A 20 -12.25 10.30 6.92
CA LEU A 20 -11.06 11.16 7.01
C LEU A 20 -10.55 11.52 5.61
N ASP A 21 -9.96 12.71 5.49
CA ASP A 21 -9.29 13.15 4.27
C ASP A 21 -8.13 12.20 3.90
N PRO A 22 -8.01 11.75 2.64
CA PRO A 22 -6.92 10.88 2.20
C PRO A 22 -5.52 11.44 2.49
N ARG A 23 -5.35 12.76 2.50
CA ARG A 23 -4.08 13.41 2.86
C ARG A 23 -3.72 13.14 4.31
N THR A 24 -4.70 13.30 5.21
CA THR A 24 -4.52 13.04 6.64
C THR A 24 -4.13 11.60 6.89
N LYS A 25 -4.76 10.65 6.20
CA LYS A 25 -4.44 9.23 6.30
C LYS A 25 -3.03 8.91 5.80
N LEU A 26 -2.58 9.54 4.71
CA LEU A 26 -1.21 9.37 4.20
C LEU A 26 -0.18 9.92 5.18
N ILE A 27 -0.42 11.13 5.72
CA ILE A 27 0.45 11.74 6.74
C ILE A 27 0.46 10.89 8.00
N TRP A 28 -0.71 10.38 8.41
CA TRP A 28 -0.84 9.48 9.54
C TRP A 28 0.00 8.21 9.37
N LEU A 29 -0.09 7.54 8.21
CA LEU A 29 0.71 6.35 7.93
C LEU A 29 2.21 6.64 8.02
N VAL A 30 2.68 7.73 7.40
CA VAL A 30 4.10 8.11 7.45
C VAL A 30 4.53 8.41 8.89
N GLY A 31 3.71 9.13 9.65
CA GLY A 31 3.98 9.42 11.05
C GLY A 31 3.96 8.16 11.92
N TYR A 32 3.01 7.25 11.71
CA TYR A 32 2.95 5.95 12.37
C TYR A 32 4.21 5.11 12.10
N ILE A 33 4.64 5.02 10.85
CA ILE A 33 5.88 4.35 10.46
C ILE A 33 7.06 4.99 11.21
N THR A 34 7.16 6.31 11.20
CA THR A 34 8.25 7.03 11.89
C THR A 34 8.25 6.76 13.40
N ALA A 35 7.08 6.80 14.05
CA ALA A 35 6.93 6.48 15.47
C ALA A 35 7.34 5.03 15.77
N LEU A 36 7.02 4.09 14.91
CA LEU A 36 7.39 2.68 15.06
C LEU A 36 8.91 2.45 14.93
N PHE A 37 9.60 3.22 14.08
CA PHE A 37 11.06 3.17 13.99
C PHE A 37 11.74 3.82 15.22
N LEU A 38 11.09 4.77 15.88
CA LEU A 38 11.55 5.37 17.11
C LEU A 38 11.35 4.44 18.33
N ALA A 39 10.40 3.50 18.26
CA ALA A 39 10.12 2.55 19.33
C ALA A 39 11.26 1.53 19.48
N HIS A 40 11.93 1.52 20.64
CA HIS A 40 12.99 0.57 20.99
C HIS A 40 12.62 -0.31 22.20
N ASN A 41 11.64 0.13 22.99
CA ASN A 41 11.25 -0.47 24.25
C ASN A 41 9.92 -1.21 24.14
N VAL A 42 9.68 -2.18 25.02
CA VAL A 42 8.41 -2.92 25.12
C VAL A 42 7.21 -1.96 25.20
N TRP A 43 7.31 -0.89 25.98
CA TRP A 43 6.26 0.11 26.13
C TRP A 43 5.96 0.87 24.84
N GLY A 44 6.99 1.17 24.03
CA GLY A 44 6.82 1.77 22.71
C GLY A 44 6.04 0.86 21.78
N TYR A 45 6.38 -0.44 21.71
CA TYR A 45 5.65 -1.39 20.90
C TYR A 45 4.22 -1.65 21.41
N ALA A 46 4.01 -1.66 22.74
CA ALA A 46 2.68 -1.77 23.32
C ALA A 46 1.79 -0.57 22.95
N LEU A 47 2.34 0.64 22.97
CA LEU A 47 1.66 1.85 22.52
C LEU A 47 1.27 1.75 21.05
N MET A 48 2.21 1.36 20.17
CA MET A 48 1.97 1.23 18.73
C MET A 48 0.92 0.15 18.40
N LEU A 49 0.97 -0.98 19.13
CA LEU A 49 -0.06 -2.01 19.04
C LEU A 49 -1.43 -1.49 19.48
N GLY A 50 -1.47 -0.75 20.60
CA GLY A 50 -2.71 -0.13 21.10
C GLY A 50 -3.34 0.83 20.08
N VAL A 51 -2.53 1.67 19.45
CA VAL A 51 -2.96 2.59 18.39
C VAL A 51 -3.51 1.81 17.19
N LEU A 52 -2.82 0.77 16.74
CA LEU A 52 -3.26 -0.07 15.63
C LEU A 52 -4.60 -0.78 15.92
N VAL A 53 -4.76 -1.32 17.14
CA VAL A 53 -6.01 -1.94 17.58
C VAL A 53 -7.15 -0.91 17.64
N LEU A 54 -6.85 0.29 18.15
CA LEU A 54 -7.83 1.40 18.19
C LEU A 54 -8.27 1.79 16.77
N GLU A 55 -7.33 1.93 15.83
CA GLU A 55 -7.64 2.19 14.42
C GLU A 55 -8.48 1.09 13.80
N ALA A 56 -8.10 -0.17 14.01
CA ALA A 56 -8.86 -1.31 13.49
C ALA A 56 -10.29 -1.33 14.05
N ALA A 57 -10.46 -1.04 15.33
CA ALA A 57 -11.76 -0.96 16.00
C ALA A 57 -12.61 0.20 15.46
N LEU A 58 -12.03 1.40 15.32
CA LEU A 58 -12.69 2.58 14.74
C LEU A 58 -13.02 2.37 13.26
N GLY A 59 -12.17 1.65 12.52
CA GLY A 59 -12.39 1.25 11.13
C GLY A 59 -13.41 0.12 10.97
N ARG A 60 -13.82 -0.53 12.07
CA ARG A 60 -14.64 -1.76 12.07
C ARG A 60 -14.06 -2.88 11.19
N ILE A 61 -12.74 -2.94 11.13
CA ILE A 61 -12.02 -3.97 10.37
C ILE A 61 -11.85 -5.20 11.25
N ARG A 62 -12.25 -6.36 10.73
CA ARG A 62 -12.14 -7.62 11.47
C ARG A 62 -10.66 -7.99 11.64
N PRO A 63 -10.20 -8.32 12.87
CA PRO A 63 -8.80 -8.69 13.10
C PRO A 63 -8.37 -9.90 12.25
N LYS A 64 -9.30 -10.81 11.97
CA LYS A 64 -9.06 -11.95 11.07
C LYS A 64 -8.63 -11.51 9.66
N THR A 65 -9.15 -10.41 9.16
CA THR A 65 -8.77 -9.86 7.83
C THR A 65 -7.34 -9.32 7.84
N LEU A 66 -6.94 -8.60 8.90
CA LEU A 66 -5.57 -8.13 9.09
C LEU A 66 -4.58 -9.30 9.19
N LEU A 67 -4.90 -10.30 10.01
CA LEU A 67 -4.07 -11.51 10.15
C LEU A 67 -4.00 -12.32 8.86
N SER A 68 -5.08 -12.38 8.08
CA SER A 68 -5.07 -13.05 6.78
C SER A 68 -4.16 -12.36 5.78
N GLY A 69 -4.07 -11.02 5.82
CA GLY A 69 -3.13 -10.23 5.01
C GLY A 69 -1.66 -10.51 5.36
N LEU A 70 -1.36 -10.91 6.60
CA LEU A 70 0.00 -11.25 7.02
C LEU A 70 0.47 -12.62 6.50
N LYS A 71 -0.44 -13.53 6.10
CA LYS A 71 -0.07 -14.89 5.66
C LYS A 71 1.06 -14.93 4.62
N PRO A 72 1.03 -14.16 3.51
CA PRO A 72 2.10 -14.20 2.51
C PRO A 72 3.43 -13.67 3.04
N LEU A 73 3.40 -12.87 4.11
CA LEU A 73 4.57 -12.23 4.72
C LEU A 73 5.18 -13.07 5.85
N ILE A 74 4.48 -14.11 6.31
CA ILE A 74 4.98 -14.99 7.39
C ILE A 74 6.37 -15.54 7.05
N PHE A 75 6.61 -15.90 5.79
CA PHE A 75 7.92 -16.40 5.37
C PHE A 75 9.01 -15.35 5.59
N ILE A 76 8.77 -14.09 5.21
CA ILE A 76 9.73 -12.99 5.39
C ILE A 76 9.94 -12.69 6.88
N VAL A 77 8.86 -12.71 7.68
CA VAL A 77 8.94 -12.50 9.13
C VAL A 77 9.76 -13.57 9.81
N ILE A 78 9.53 -14.86 9.47
CA ILE A 78 10.30 -15.97 10.01
C ILE A 78 11.76 -15.90 9.57
N PHE A 79 12.00 -15.62 8.29
CA PHE A 79 13.36 -15.54 7.75
C PHE A 79 14.17 -14.40 8.42
N THR A 80 13.58 -13.22 8.57
CA THR A 80 14.24 -12.10 9.28
C THR A 80 14.42 -12.39 10.78
N ALA A 81 13.46 -13.06 11.42
CA ALA A 81 13.58 -13.46 12.82
C ALA A 81 14.73 -14.46 13.00
N ILE A 82 14.88 -15.45 12.11
CA ILE A 82 15.97 -16.42 12.13
C ILE A 82 17.33 -15.71 11.96
N ILE A 83 17.46 -14.81 10.99
CA ILE A 83 18.71 -14.06 10.80
C ILE A 83 19.06 -13.26 12.07
N ASN A 84 18.11 -12.52 12.62
CA ASN A 84 18.37 -11.71 13.81
C ASN A 84 18.66 -12.55 15.07
N LEU A 85 18.13 -13.79 15.12
CA LEU A 85 18.41 -14.73 16.22
C LEU A 85 19.89 -15.12 16.26
N PHE A 86 20.50 -15.36 15.10
CA PHE A 86 21.90 -15.78 14.99
C PHE A 86 22.91 -14.61 14.94
N TYR A 87 22.44 -13.39 14.66
CA TYR A 87 23.29 -12.18 14.57
C TYR A 87 23.38 -11.40 15.90
N GLY A 88 22.99 -12.01 17.02
CA GLY A 88 23.05 -11.40 18.34
C GLY A 88 24.50 -11.27 18.84
N SER A 89 24.90 -10.07 19.27
CA SER A 89 26.14 -9.82 20.00
C SER A 89 25.83 -9.89 21.52
N GLY A 90 26.42 -10.83 22.26
CA GLY A 90 26.21 -10.99 23.71
C GLY A 90 26.67 -12.35 24.21
N GLU A 91 26.51 -12.60 25.52
CA GLU A 91 26.80 -13.90 26.12
C GLU A 91 25.90 -14.97 25.46
N ALA A 92 26.53 -16.03 24.95
CA ALA A 92 25.81 -17.10 24.29
C ALA A 92 25.06 -17.95 25.33
N LEU A 93 23.74 -18.03 25.20
CA LEU A 93 22.92 -18.95 25.98
C LEU A 93 23.11 -20.39 25.49
N TRP A 94 23.45 -20.58 24.22
CA TRP A 94 23.72 -21.89 23.63
C TRP A 94 24.65 -21.71 22.41
N GLU A 95 25.78 -22.43 22.42
CA GLU A 95 26.73 -22.47 21.32
C GLU A 95 26.74 -23.83 20.67
N TRP A 96 26.41 -23.90 19.41
CA TRP A 96 26.58 -25.10 18.61
C TRP A 96 27.29 -24.74 17.30
N TRP A 97 28.60 -24.97 17.31
CA TRP A 97 29.56 -24.78 16.23
C TRP A 97 29.54 -23.39 15.57
N ILE A 98 28.60 -23.07 14.65
CA ILE A 98 28.50 -21.80 13.94
C ILE A 98 27.31 -20.96 14.48
N PHE A 99 26.35 -21.58 15.13
CA PHE A 99 25.12 -20.94 15.59
C PHE A 99 25.22 -20.56 17.08
N ARG A 100 25.22 -19.25 17.33
CA ARG A 100 25.19 -18.69 18.70
C ARG A 100 23.83 -18.05 18.94
N ILE A 101 23.10 -18.59 19.89
CA ILE A 101 21.84 -17.99 20.33
C ILE A 101 22.13 -17.18 21.58
N THR A 102 21.90 -15.86 21.48
CA THR A 102 22.10 -14.93 22.58
C THR A 102 20.75 -14.36 23.05
N ALA A 103 20.65 -13.95 24.31
CA ALA A 103 19.44 -13.30 24.83
C ALA A 103 19.08 -12.04 24.05
N ASP A 104 20.09 -11.25 23.65
CA ASP A 104 19.92 -10.07 22.81
C ASP A 104 19.45 -10.44 21.39
N GLY A 105 19.90 -11.56 20.83
CA GLY A 105 19.45 -12.06 19.54
C GLY A 105 17.96 -12.41 19.56
N ILE A 106 17.50 -13.10 20.61
CA ILE A 106 16.06 -13.41 20.80
C ILE A 106 15.25 -12.14 20.90
N ARG A 107 15.68 -11.18 21.73
CA ARG A 107 15.00 -9.90 21.91
C ARG A 107 14.90 -9.13 20.59
N ARG A 108 16.00 -9.04 19.84
CA ARG A 108 16.02 -8.37 18.50
C ARG A 108 15.12 -9.09 17.51
N ALA A 109 15.15 -10.42 17.46
CA ALA A 109 14.30 -11.20 16.56
C ALA A 109 12.82 -10.96 16.83
N VAL A 110 12.39 -10.98 18.10
CA VAL A 110 11.01 -10.70 18.51
C VAL A 110 10.59 -9.28 18.14
N PHE A 111 11.40 -8.27 18.49
CA PHE A 111 11.08 -6.88 18.18
C PHE A 111 11.05 -6.61 16.68
N MET A 112 11.96 -7.23 15.91
CA MET A 112 11.98 -7.08 14.46
C MET A 112 10.75 -7.71 13.80
N ALA A 113 10.39 -8.93 14.23
CA ALA A 113 9.18 -9.61 13.77
C ALA A 113 7.92 -8.76 14.08
N LEU A 114 7.84 -8.25 15.30
CA LEU A 114 6.72 -7.42 15.75
C LEU A 114 6.67 -6.09 14.97
N ARG A 115 7.81 -5.47 14.71
CA ARG A 115 7.92 -4.26 13.88
C ARG A 115 7.40 -4.48 12.49
N ILE A 116 7.82 -5.56 11.80
CA ILE A 116 7.36 -5.86 10.45
C ILE A 116 5.85 -6.10 10.44
N MET A 117 5.33 -6.87 11.40
CA MET A 117 3.88 -7.11 11.50
C MET A 117 3.08 -5.82 11.71
N LEU A 118 3.51 -4.95 12.61
CA LEU A 118 2.83 -3.67 12.89
C LEU A 118 2.89 -2.73 11.68
N LEU A 119 4.05 -2.63 11.00
CA LEU A 119 4.20 -1.85 9.77
C LEU A 119 3.19 -2.27 8.70
N VAL A 120 3.15 -3.56 8.43
CA VAL A 120 2.28 -4.11 7.39
C VAL A 120 0.81 -3.96 7.75
N CYS A 121 0.44 -4.21 9.01
CA CYS A 121 -0.93 -3.99 9.48
C CYS A 121 -1.36 -2.52 9.35
N GLY A 122 -0.48 -1.56 9.68
CA GLY A 122 -0.75 -0.13 9.49
C GLY A 122 -0.97 0.23 8.02
N ALA A 123 -0.14 -0.31 7.10
CA ALA A 123 -0.33 -0.12 5.67
C ALA A 123 -1.63 -0.76 5.15
N PHE A 124 -2.01 -1.93 5.66
CA PHE A 124 -3.29 -2.55 5.31
C PHE A 124 -4.50 -1.73 5.76
N LEU A 125 -4.44 -1.11 6.96
CA LEU A 125 -5.52 -0.26 7.43
C LEU A 125 -5.77 0.92 6.48
N LEU A 126 -4.70 1.56 5.99
CA LEU A 126 -4.84 2.59 4.94
C LEU A 126 -5.49 2.04 3.68
N THR A 127 -5.01 0.89 3.18
CA THR A 127 -5.50 0.27 1.94
C THR A 127 -6.96 -0.16 2.06
N TYR A 128 -7.37 -0.70 3.21
CA TYR A 128 -8.74 -1.15 3.45
C TYR A 128 -9.73 0.01 3.62
N THR A 129 -9.27 1.16 4.09
CA THR A 129 -10.13 2.32 4.39
C THR A 129 -10.11 3.41 3.32
N THR A 130 -9.26 3.31 2.30
CA THR A 130 -9.10 4.35 1.28
C THR A 130 -9.09 3.74 -0.12
N SER A 131 -9.95 4.25 -1.00
CA SER A 131 -9.97 3.77 -2.38
C SER A 131 -8.73 4.25 -3.15
N PRO A 132 -8.24 3.48 -4.16
CA PRO A 132 -7.08 3.88 -4.97
C PRO A 132 -7.24 5.27 -5.61
N LEU A 133 -8.45 5.62 -6.06
CA LEU A 133 -8.72 6.96 -6.61
C LEU A 133 -8.60 8.07 -5.56
N GLN A 134 -9.09 7.84 -4.34
CA GLN A 134 -8.91 8.80 -3.24
C GLN A 134 -7.45 8.94 -2.84
N LEU A 135 -6.67 7.85 -2.90
CA LEU A 135 -5.25 7.85 -2.63
C LEU A 135 -4.49 8.71 -3.66
N THR A 136 -4.81 8.58 -4.95
CA THR A 136 -4.21 9.43 -6.00
C THR A 136 -4.57 10.89 -5.83
N ASP A 137 -5.82 11.23 -5.48
CA ASP A 137 -6.24 12.60 -5.19
C ASP A 137 -5.51 13.19 -3.98
N GLY A 138 -5.37 12.40 -2.91
CA GLY A 138 -4.61 12.79 -1.71
C GLY A 138 -3.14 13.03 -2.02
N LEU A 139 -2.53 12.14 -2.80
CA LEU A 139 -1.13 12.22 -3.20
C LEU A 139 -0.87 13.46 -4.07
N GLU A 140 -1.73 13.75 -5.05
CA GLU A 140 -1.63 14.95 -5.90
C GLU A 140 -1.59 16.22 -5.05
N MET A 141 -2.47 16.29 -4.04
CA MET A 141 -2.51 17.47 -3.20
C MET A 141 -1.30 17.59 -2.26
N LEU A 142 -0.80 16.47 -1.73
CA LEU A 142 0.43 16.46 -0.92
C LEU A 142 1.66 16.80 -1.75
N LEU A 143 1.70 16.37 -3.01
CA LEU A 143 2.78 16.68 -3.94
C LEU A 143 2.63 18.04 -4.63
N SER A 144 1.52 18.76 -4.40
CA SER A 144 1.27 20.09 -4.97
C SER A 144 2.42 21.10 -4.79
N PRO A 145 3.18 21.13 -3.65
CA PRO A 145 4.34 22.01 -3.52
C PRO A 145 5.43 21.75 -4.56
N LEU A 146 5.54 20.50 -5.07
CA LEU A 146 6.52 20.13 -6.11
C LEU A 146 6.24 20.80 -7.48
N LYS A 147 5.05 21.36 -7.67
CA LYS A 147 4.77 22.22 -8.86
C LYS A 147 5.76 23.38 -8.97
N LYS A 148 6.28 23.89 -7.84
CA LYS A 148 7.31 24.94 -7.83
C LYS A 148 8.63 24.46 -8.44
N LEU A 149 8.89 23.15 -8.41
CA LEU A 149 10.05 22.49 -9.03
C LEU A 149 9.78 22.07 -10.49
N ARG A 150 8.72 22.59 -11.12
CA ARG A 150 8.28 22.26 -12.49
C ARG A 150 7.88 20.78 -12.69
N VAL A 151 7.53 20.07 -11.62
CA VAL A 151 7.00 18.70 -11.73
C VAL A 151 5.52 18.77 -12.14
N PRO A 152 5.09 18.10 -13.21
CA PRO A 152 3.70 18.09 -13.68
C PRO A 152 2.81 17.17 -12.81
N VAL A 153 2.64 17.54 -11.53
CA VAL A 153 1.95 16.70 -10.53
C VAL A 153 0.49 16.44 -10.91
N HIS A 154 -0.17 17.44 -11.51
CA HIS A 154 -1.57 17.28 -11.94
C HIS A 154 -1.72 16.28 -13.08
N GLU A 155 -0.85 16.36 -14.06
CA GLU A 155 -0.83 15.47 -15.23
C GLU A 155 -0.52 14.03 -14.79
N LEU A 156 0.43 13.85 -13.87
CA LEU A 156 0.73 12.54 -13.29
C LEU A 156 -0.47 11.94 -12.54
N ALA A 157 -1.14 12.74 -11.71
CA ALA A 157 -2.32 12.27 -10.99
C ALA A 157 -3.48 11.93 -11.94
N MET A 158 -3.66 12.72 -12.99
CA MET A 158 -4.65 12.43 -14.03
C MET A 158 -4.33 11.12 -14.76
N MET A 159 -3.07 10.92 -15.18
CA MET A 159 -2.65 9.66 -15.82
C MET A 159 -2.89 8.46 -14.90
N MET A 160 -2.58 8.56 -13.60
CA MET A 160 -2.87 7.51 -12.61
C MET A 160 -4.37 7.24 -12.49
N SER A 161 -5.20 8.29 -12.46
CA SER A 161 -6.66 8.15 -12.35
C SER A 161 -7.26 7.49 -13.59
N ILE A 162 -6.76 7.84 -14.79
CA ILE A 162 -7.15 7.21 -16.06
C ILE A 162 -6.72 5.74 -16.07
N ALA A 163 -5.46 5.45 -15.68
CA ALA A 163 -4.95 4.10 -15.61
C ALA A 163 -5.79 3.23 -14.67
N LEU A 164 -6.06 3.70 -13.44
CA LEU A 164 -6.89 2.98 -12.47
C LEU A 164 -8.32 2.68 -12.98
N ARG A 165 -8.87 3.59 -13.80
CA ARG A 165 -10.19 3.39 -14.42
C ARG A 165 -10.14 2.34 -15.54
N PHE A 166 -9.05 2.28 -16.31
CA PHE A 166 -8.92 1.36 -17.43
C PHE A 166 -8.49 -0.05 -17.03
N ILE A 167 -7.85 -0.24 -15.87
CA ILE A 167 -7.41 -1.57 -15.43
C ILE A 167 -8.55 -2.60 -15.42
N PRO A 168 -9.74 -2.35 -14.81
CA PRO A 168 -10.84 -3.33 -14.85
C PRO A 168 -11.25 -3.69 -16.29
N THR A 169 -11.35 -2.70 -17.16
CA THR A 169 -11.72 -2.89 -18.55
C THR A 169 -10.69 -3.70 -19.33
N LEU A 170 -9.38 -3.44 -19.08
CA LEU A 170 -8.30 -4.22 -19.71
C LEU A 170 -8.26 -5.66 -19.21
N ILE A 171 -8.60 -5.92 -17.94
CA ILE A 171 -8.73 -7.28 -17.41
C ILE A 171 -9.86 -8.03 -18.12
N GLU A 172 -11.03 -7.42 -18.25
CA GLU A 172 -12.17 -8.02 -18.96
C GLU A 172 -11.84 -8.31 -20.43
N GLU A 173 -11.12 -7.39 -21.08
CA GLU A 173 -10.69 -7.55 -22.47
C GLU A 173 -9.64 -8.65 -22.60
N THR A 174 -8.71 -8.73 -21.65
CA THR A 174 -7.72 -9.81 -21.60
C THR A 174 -8.40 -11.17 -21.47
N ASP A 175 -9.43 -11.30 -20.62
CA ASP A 175 -10.19 -12.54 -20.47
C ASP A 175 -10.93 -12.93 -21.76
N LYS A 176 -11.49 -11.94 -22.48
CA LYS A 176 -12.15 -12.17 -23.78
C LYS A 176 -11.16 -12.65 -24.84
N ILE A 177 -10.00 -11.96 -24.97
CA ILE A 177 -8.96 -12.33 -25.94
C ILE A 177 -8.39 -13.71 -25.57
N MET A 178 -8.13 -13.97 -24.29
CA MET A 178 -7.63 -15.27 -23.82
C MET A 178 -8.60 -16.39 -24.15
N SER A 179 -9.90 -16.18 -23.95
CA SER A 179 -10.93 -17.16 -24.27
C SER A 179 -11.00 -17.43 -25.79
N ALA A 180 -10.89 -16.39 -26.61
CA ALA A 180 -10.85 -16.51 -28.08
C ALA A 180 -9.61 -17.26 -28.56
N GLN A 181 -8.44 -17.00 -27.98
CA GLN A 181 -7.20 -17.70 -28.32
C GLN A 181 -7.20 -19.16 -27.86
N LYS A 182 -7.79 -19.46 -26.70
CA LYS A 182 -8.02 -20.86 -26.25
C LYS A 182 -8.91 -21.62 -27.24
N ALA A 183 -9.97 -21.00 -27.75
CA ALA A 183 -10.83 -21.61 -28.79
C ALA A 183 -10.09 -21.86 -30.10
N ARG A 184 -9.02 -21.13 -30.40
CA ARG A 184 -8.11 -21.32 -31.54
C ARG A 184 -7.00 -22.34 -31.26
N GLY A 185 -7.03 -23.03 -30.12
CA GLY A 185 -6.07 -24.06 -29.74
C GLY A 185 -4.81 -23.55 -29.03
N ALA A 186 -4.77 -22.28 -28.62
CA ALA A 186 -3.66 -21.76 -27.81
C ALA A 186 -3.72 -22.34 -26.38
N SER A 187 -2.60 -22.92 -25.90
CA SER A 187 -2.45 -23.39 -24.54
C SER A 187 -1.54 -22.44 -23.76
N PHE A 188 -2.06 -21.86 -22.67
CA PHE A 188 -1.32 -20.92 -21.82
C PHE A 188 -0.74 -21.59 -20.56
N ASP A 189 -1.23 -22.79 -20.22
CA ASP A 189 -0.94 -23.46 -18.96
C ASP A 189 0.03 -24.64 -19.10
N THR A 190 0.28 -25.11 -20.35
CA THR A 190 1.12 -26.29 -20.65
C THR A 190 2.37 -25.92 -21.44
N GLY A 191 3.44 -26.70 -21.29
CA GLY A 191 4.71 -26.53 -22.03
C GLY A 191 5.83 -25.85 -21.23
N LYS A 192 7.00 -25.72 -21.87
CA LYS A 192 8.19 -25.07 -21.33
C LYS A 192 7.96 -23.55 -21.16
N LEU A 193 8.74 -22.91 -20.27
CA LEU A 193 8.66 -21.45 -20.02
C LEU A 193 8.74 -20.61 -21.30
N THR A 194 9.59 -21.00 -22.24
CA THR A 194 9.73 -20.33 -23.56
C THR A 194 8.49 -20.46 -24.43
N GLU A 195 7.81 -21.61 -24.39
CA GLU A 195 6.57 -21.87 -25.14
C GLU A 195 5.41 -21.06 -24.55
N ARG A 196 5.32 -21.00 -23.21
CA ARG A 196 4.35 -20.14 -22.51
C ARG A 196 4.56 -18.67 -22.81
N ALA A 197 5.83 -18.18 -22.80
CA ALA A 197 6.14 -16.81 -23.17
C ALA A 197 5.72 -16.51 -24.62
N ARG A 198 5.97 -17.43 -25.56
CA ARG A 198 5.56 -17.28 -26.96
C ARG A 198 4.03 -17.32 -27.14
N ALA A 199 3.32 -18.10 -26.33
CA ALA A 199 1.86 -18.14 -26.33
C ALA A 199 1.21 -16.82 -25.83
N LEU A 200 1.92 -15.99 -25.06
CA LEU A 200 1.43 -14.68 -24.62
C LEU A 200 1.44 -13.62 -25.74
N VAL A 201 2.28 -13.76 -26.77
CA VAL A 201 2.39 -12.77 -27.86
C VAL A 201 1.06 -12.54 -28.58
N PRO A 202 0.30 -13.59 -29.00
CA PRO A 202 -1.01 -13.43 -29.61
C PRO A 202 -2.07 -12.77 -28.71
N LEU A 203 -1.82 -12.70 -27.41
CA LEU A 203 -2.67 -11.99 -26.44
C LEU A 203 -2.25 -10.53 -26.30
N LEU A 204 -0.93 -10.27 -26.27
CA LEU A 204 -0.40 -8.93 -26.06
C LEU A 204 -0.67 -8.00 -27.25
N ILE A 205 -0.52 -8.49 -28.50
CA ILE A 205 -0.68 -7.65 -29.69
C ILE A 205 -2.10 -7.06 -29.79
N PRO A 206 -3.19 -7.83 -29.71
CA PRO A 206 -4.54 -7.28 -29.74
C PRO A 206 -4.82 -6.34 -28.54
N LEU A 207 -4.28 -6.66 -27.36
CA LEU A 207 -4.44 -5.83 -26.17
C LEU A 207 -3.79 -4.46 -26.36
N PHE A 208 -2.56 -4.40 -26.90
CA PHE A 208 -1.89 -3.14 -27.22
C PHE A 208 -2.68 -2.32 -28.24
N VAL A 209 -3.14 -2.95 -29.32
CA VAL A 209 -3.93 -2.26 -30.36
C VAL A 209 -5.21 -1.66 -29.76
N SER A 210 -5.90 -2.41 -28.92
CA SER A 210 -7.09 -1.93 -28.22
C SER A 210 -6.77 -0.79 -27.25
N ALA A 211 -5.68 -0.91 -26.49
CA ALA A 211 -5.26 0.14 -25.55
C ALA A 211 -4.93 1.46 -26.27
N PHE A 212 -4.20 1.40 -27.39
CA PHE A 212 -3.91 2.58 -28.22
C PHE A 212 -5.17 3.20 -28.80
N ARG A 213 -6.08 2.39 -29.36
CA ARG A 213 -7.35 2.90 -29.87
C ARG A 213 -8.14 3.65 -28.80
N ARG A 214 -8.22 3.09 -27.59
CA ARG A 214 -8.90 3.77 -26.46
C ARG A 214 -8.19 5.05 -26.04
N ALA A 215 -6.85 5.08 -26.11
CA ALA A 215 -6.09 6.29 -25.81
C ALA A 215 -6.41 7.39 -26.82
N ASP A 216 -6.48 7.08 -28.13
CA ASP A 216 -6.84 8.01 -29.19
C ASP A 216 -8.29 8.51 -29.04
N GLU A 217 -9.23 7.62 -28.78
CA GLU A 217 -10.63 7.97 -28.51
C GLU A 217 -10.76 8.90 -27.30
N LEU A 218 -10.02 8.61 -26.22
CA LEU A 218 -10.01 9.44 -25.02
C LEU A 218 -9.37 10.80 -25.30
N ALA A 219 -8.24 10.85 -26.00
CA ALA A 219 -7.56 12.08 -26.39
C ALA A 219 -8.48 12.97 -27.22
N THR A 220 -9.12 12.43 -28.25
CA THR A 220 -10.10 13.13 -29.08
C THR A 220 -11.27 13.66 -28.24
N ALA A 221 -11.82 12.84 -27.34
CA ALA A 221 -12.90 13.25 -26.46
C ALA A 221 -12.48 14.38 -25.48
N MET A 222 -11.22 14.38 -25.03
CA MET A 222 -10.67 15.44 -24.18
C MET A 222 -10.47 16.73 -24.98
N GLU A 223 -9.95 16.67 -26.20
CA GLU A 223 -9.79 17.80 -27.10
C GLU A 223 -11.15 18.45 -27.43
N CYS A 224 -12.17 17.66 -27.76
CA CYS A 224 -13.54 18.13 -27.98
C CYS A 224 -14.14 18.83 -26.75
N ARG A 225 -13.67 18.51 -25.56
CA ARG A 225 -14.05 19.19 -24.30
C ARG A 225 -13.13 20.35 -23.95
N CYS A 226 -12.33 20.83 -24.90
CA CYS A 226 -11.37 21.92 -24.72
C CYS A 226 -10.36 21.65 -23.58
N TYR A 227 -9.91 20.42 -23.46
CA TYR A 227 -8.87 20.07 -22.51
C TYR A 227 -7.51 20.62 -22.98
N HIS A 228 -6.89 21.51 -22.18
CA HIS A 228 -5.56 22.05 -22.43
C HIS A 228 -4.67 21.77 -21.21
N THR A 229 -3.42 21.39 -21.42
CA THR A 229 -2.42 21.24 -20.36
C THR A 229 -2.01 22.63 -19.83
N GLY A 230 -1.81 22.75 -18.51
CA GLY A 230 -1.26 23.98 -17.89
C GLY A 230 -2.27 25.06 -17.47
N GLY A 231 -3.59 24.89 -17.71
CA GLY A 231 -4.62 25.84 -17.25
C GLY A 231 -4.96 25.73 -15.76
N GLN A 232 -5.34 26.86 -15.13
CA GLN A 232 -5.97 26.82 -13.80
C GLN A 232 -7.34 26.13 -13.91
N ARG A 233 -7.54 25.04 -13.15
CA ARG A 233 -8.78 24.27 -13.17
C ARG A 233 -9.39 24.15 -11.80
N THR A 234 -10.70 24.18 -11.77
CA THR A 234 -11.49 23.85 -10.59
C THR A 234 -11.78 22.36 -10.57
N ARG A 235 -11.76 21.75 -9.38
CA ARG A 235 -12.15 20.36 -9.19
C ARG A 235 -13.62 20.27 -8.86
N MET A 236 -14.32 19.33 -9.50
CA MET A 236 -15.73 19.05 -9.19
C MET A 236 -15.89 18.50 -7.76
N LYS A 237 -14.99 17.66 -7.31
CA LYS A 237 -14.95 17.13 -5.94
C LYS A 237 -13.73 17.70 -5.22
N GLN A 238 -13.97 18.65 -4.34
CA GLN A 238 -12.90 19.24 -3.52
C GLN A 238 -12.74 18.45 -2.23
N LEU A 239 -11.51 18.13 -1.88
CA LEU A 239 -11.18 17.57 -0.56
C LEU A 239 -11.17 18.74 0.44
N VAL A 240 -12.02 18.66 1.44
CA VAL A 240 -12.17 19.71 2.47
C VAL A 240 -11.68 19.14 3.81
N PHE A 241 -10.72 19.84 4.42
CA PHE A 241 -10.26 19.50 5.77
C PHE A 241 -11.40 19.71 6.77
N ALA A 242 -11.76 18.65 7.46
CA ALA A 242 -12.73 18.66 8.54
C ALA A 242 -12.02 18.80 9.92
N ARG A 243 -12.78 19.18 10.94
CA ARG A 243 -12.27 19.22 12.33
C ARG A 243 -11.69 17.87 12.80
N ARG A 244 -12.18 16.77 12.24
CA ARG A 244 -11.71 15.40 12.51
C ARG A 244 -10.27 15.19 12.05
N ASP A 245 -9.91 15.78 10.90
CA ASP A 245 -8.56 15.67 10.33
C ASP A 245 -7.54 16.39 11.21
N ILE A 246 -7.89 17.57 11.72
CA ILE A 246 -7.04 18.33 12.66
C ILE A 246 -6.83 17.54 13.94
N LEU A 247 -7.90 16.95 14.50
CA LEU A 247 -7.82 16.13 15.70
C LEU A 247 -6.92 14.91 15.48
N THR A 248 -7.03 14.26 14.34
CA THR A 248 -6.18 13.10 13.97
C THR A 248 -4.71 13.52 13.88
N LEU A 249 -4.40 14.67 13.29
CA LEU A 249 -3.03 15.19 13.22
C LEU A 249 -2.48 15.57 14.61
N LEU A 250 -3.31 16.10 15.51
CA LEU A 250 -2.91 16.36 16.90
C LEU A 250 -2.61 15.07 17.66
N VAL A 251 -3.43 14.03 17.47
CA VAL A 251 -3.18 12.70 18.03
C VAL A 251 -1.87 12.12 17.49
N LEU A 252 -1.59 12.30 16.20
CA LEU A 252 -0.33 11.89 15.59
C LEU A 252 0.87 12.61 16.21
N ALA A 253 0.78 13.92 16.40
CA ALA A 253 1.83 14.70 17.07
C ALA A 253 2.06 14.22 18.50
N GLY A 254 0.99 13.94 19.25
CA GLY A 254 1.06 13.33 20.58
C GLY A 254 1.70 11.95 20.57
N LEU A 255 1.38 11.11 19.59
CA LEU A 255 1.97 9.78 19.40
C LEU A 255 3.49 9.87 19.15
N LEU A 256 3.91 10.78 18.27
CA LEU A 256 5.33 11.00 17.98
C LEU A 256 6.07 11.51 19.22
N ALA A 257 5.50 12.46 19.93
CA ALA A 257 6.07 12.96 21.20
C ALA A 257 6.18 11.84 22.25
N ALA A 258 5.15 11.03 22.43
CA ALA A 258 5.18 9.88 23.34
C ALA A 258 6.25 8.85 22.92
N ALA A 259 6.39 8.57 21.64
CA ALA A 259 7.43 7.66 21.14
C ALA A 259 8.84 8.18 21.42
N ILE A 260 9.08 9.49 21.27
CA ILE A 260 10.37 10.14 21.58
C ILE A 260 10.65 10.07 23.09
N VAL A 261 9.67 10.39 23.94
CA VAL A 261 9.83 10.35 25.41
C VAL A 261 10.10 8.92 25.88
N LEU A 262 9.34 7.93 25.39
CA LEU A 262 9.56 6.51 25.73
C LEU A 262 10.93 5.99 25.26
N ARG A 263 11.44 6.52 24.15
CA ARG A 263 12.81 6.21 23.72
C ARG A 263 13.85 6.70 24.73
N GLY A 264 13.67 7.94 25.27
CA GLY A 264 14.59 8.50 26.27
C GLY A 264 14.53 7.83 27.62
N LEU A 265 13.39 7.22 28.00
CA LEU A 265 13.25 6.49 29.27
C LEU A 265 13.81 5.06 29.25
N GLY A 266 14.21 4.56 28.10
CA GLY A 266 14.64 3.18 27.93
C GLY A 266 16.12 3.01 27.55
N THR A 267 16.88 4.09 27.55
CA THR A 267 18.35 4.10 27.58
C THR A 267 18.82 4.12 29.01
#